data_5a080e8e80eabe534f5d25c4057f78b9
#
_entry.id   5a080e8e80eabe534f5d25c4057f78b9
#
_cell.length_a   1.000
_cell.length_b   1.000
_cell.length_c   1.000
_cell.angle_alpha   90.00
_cell.angle_beta   90.00
_cell.angle_gamma   90.00
#
_symmetry.space_group_name_H-M   'P 1'
#
loop_
_entity.id
_entity.type
_entity.pdbx_description
1 polymer ?
#
loop_
_entity_poly.entity_id
_entity_poly.type
_entity_poly.pdbx_seq_one_letter_code
_entity_poly.pdbx_strand_id
1 'polypeptide(L)'
;MDLPLLRDFLFRNHYDDTKYEKNFKDNNNLHFSSISVLKNYNCNIKNSLKILMVSTEYPPMYGGVGRYTYNLTKALRKLGHTVYVVCNNGGKEGDFFGLSSSFDKDNSGLLLEIVNKVKPDIVHIQFEHGLYGLKLRSINPINTCTNIDSFYDICKVPIVTTFHSAYTFKQWMNIISPFDLKINSNNTLKNQVKHFSKYILNYWKFIINYKSFHDLNNEKLVKSKKGIVFSNYMKNRIINKKRKGSNAFANNKSDLEDNNSNSNNDNNNNIIIYHGAEPSLSPFPNIKEEARSKFGIYFNEDDNKITKRRTKRIALAIGFKTSTKGWDVLNEIDIPENWLIIVNSSKNHFNTENYKPKKIKDSTHFIDLQRDYLNDTDLSLLFYASDVVLLPYKVSSGSGVMFDALAHGLPFIATDLEFFKEFARKGLGIIVKRDPKEFKKALIDLENNYEYYYNSVKLFKSSLNWTNIADYHSNVYNSILVETKSSESIQHSSTIATTTNIKTTTSTPVLPINKIKNSSSKSFNKSFSLPNLSK
;
A
#
# COMPACT_ATOMS: atom_id res chain seq x y z
N MET A 1 34.08 -7.87 23.16
CA MET A 1 33.40 -8.38 21.95
C MET A 1 32.86 -7.18 21.20
N ASP A 2 33.39 -6.95 20.03
CA ASP A 2 32.99 -5.80 19.23
C ASP A 2 31.55 -5.95 18.72
N LEU A 3 30.73 -4.98 19.04
CA LEU A 3 29.32 -4.90 18.63
C LEU A 3 29.07 -5.09 17.11
N PRO A 4 29.98 -4.70 16.20
CA PRO A 4 29.86 -4.98 14.76
C PRO A 4 29.85 -6.47 14.43
N LEU A 5 30.66 -7.29 15.09
CA LEU A 5 30.73 -8.74 14.84
C LEU A 5 29.46 -9.49 15.26
N LEU A 6 28.83 -9.06 16.34
CA LEU A 6 27.55 -9.63 16.79
C LEU A 6 26.42 -9.28 15.82
N ARG A 7 26.45 -8.07 15.25
CA ARG A 7 25.53 -7.61 14.22
C ARG A 7 25.65 -8.46 12.95
N ASP A 8 26.86 -8.70 12.47
CA ASP A 8 27.11 -9.50 11.27
C ASP A 8 26.78 -10.99 11.47
N PHE A 9 27.04 -11.54 12.66
CA PHE A 9 26.68 -12.92 13.00
C PHE A 9 25.15 -13.14 13.04
N LEU A 10 24.40 -12.21 13.62
CA LEU A 10 22.93 -12.31 13.73
C LEU A 10 22.21 -12.09 12.40
N PHE A 11 22.82 -11.34 11.46
CA PHE A 11 22.20 -11.04 10.17
C PHE A 11 22.63 -11.95 9.02
N ARG A 12 23.79 -12.63 9.12
CA ARG A 12 24.26 -13.57 8.08
C ARG A 12 23.49 -14.89 8.03
N ASN A 13 22.89 -15.32 9.12
CA ASN A 13 22.31 -16.66 9.22
C ASN A 13 20.80 -16.76 8.96
N HIS A 14 20.11 -15.68 8.59
CA HIS A 14 18.64 -15.76 8.56
C HIS A 14 17.93 -15.32 7.29
N TYR A 15 18.55 -14.75 6.27
CA TYR A 15 17.90 -14.59 4.95
C TYR A 15 18.92 -14.15 3.89
N ASP A 16 19.20 -15.04 2.96
CA ASP A 16 19.99 -14.74 1.77
C ASP A 16 19.08 -14.12 0.69
N ASP A 17 19.01 -12.79 0.65
CA ASP A 17 18.29 -12.04 -0.39
C ASP A 17 18.95 -12.20 -1.77
N THR A 18 20.16 -12.79 -1.87
CA THR A 18 20.91 -12.92 -3.14
C THR A 18 20.36 -14.01 -4.07
N LYS A 19 19.57 -14.96 -3.56
CA LYS A 19 18.91 -15.98 -4.41
C LYS A 19 17.84 -15.41 -5.34
N TYR A 20 17.31 -14.22 -5.06
CA TYR A 20 16.32 -13.56 -5.92
C TYR A 20 16.95 -12.83 -7.12
N GLU A 21 18.24 -12.50 -7.08
CA GLU A 21 18.90 -11.80 -8.18
C GLU A 21 19.20 -12.69 -9.40
N LYS A 22 19.36 -14.00 -9.23
CA LYS A 22 19.71 -14.92 -10.32
C LYS A 22 18.58 -15.23 -11.30
N ASN A 23 17.32 -15.18 -10.85
CA ASN A 23 16.17 -15.51 -11.70
C ASN A 23 15.60 -14.33 -12.50
N PHE A 24 16.18 -13.12 -12.37
CA PHE A 24 15.65 -11.91 -13.02
C PHE A 24 16.33 -11.55 -14.35
N LYS A 25 17.41 -12.23 -14.74
CA LYS A 25 18.16 -11.86 -15.97
C LYS A 25 17.51 -12.31 -17.29
N ASP A 26 16.58 -13.24 -17.28
CA ASP A 26 16.08 -13.88 -18.51
C ASP A 26 14.68 -13.46 -18.98
N ASN A 27 14.00 -12.50 -18.34
CA ASN A 27 12.61 -12.15 -18.67
C ASN A 27 12.42 -10.71 -19.19
N ASN A 28 13.26 -10.24 -20.10
CA ASN A 28 13.12 -8.89 -20.69
C ASN A 28 11.98 -8.72 -21.71
N ASN A 29 11.19 -9.78 -22.03
CA ASN A 29 10.16 -9.73 -23.09
C ASN A 29 8.70 -9.91 -22.59
N LEU A 30 8.42 -9.89 -21.29
CA LEU A 30 7.08 -10.23 -20.74
C LEU A 30 6.26 -9.04 -20.22
N HIS A 31 6.60 -7.79 -20.55
CA HIS A 31 6.10 -6.63 -19.81
C HIS A 31 4.83 -5.94 -20.35
N PHE A 32 4.31 -6.36 -21.51
CA PHE A 32 2.99 -5.90 -21.98
C PHE A 32 1.88 -6.97 -21.89
N SER A 33 2.22 -8.21 -21.57
CA SER A 33 1.26 -9.33 -21.59
C SER A 33 0.30 -9.37 -20.40
N SER A 34 0.67 -8.85 -19.22
CA SER A 34 -0.23 -8.84 -18.06
C SER A 34 -1.40 -7.86 -18.20
N ILE A 35 -1.23 -6.80 -18.98
CA ILE A 35 -2.31 -5.85 -19.30
C ILE A 35 -3.19 -6.41 -20.44
N SER A 36 -2.64 -7.23 -21.32
CA SER A 36 -3.38 -7.84 -22.45
C SER A 36 -4.36 -8.95 -22.01
N VAL A 37 -4.09 -9.62 -20.88
CA VAL A 37 -4.98 -10.67 -20.36
C VAL A 37 -6.33 -10.11 -19.94
N LEU A 38 -6.39 -8.85 -19.47
CA LEU A 38 -7.66 -8.21 -19.07
C LEU A 38 -8.50 -7.72 -20.27
N LYS A 39 -7.92 -7.57 -21.46
CA LYS A 39 -8.66 -7.12 -22.68
C LYS A 39 -9.58 -8.17 -23.30
N ASN A 40 -9.43 -9.45 -22.94
CA ASN A 40 -10.17 -10.55 -23.59
C ASN A 40 -11.44 -11.00 -22.86
N TYR A 41 -11.86 -10.31 -21.79
CA TYR A 41 -13.14 -10.61 -21.13
C TYR A 41 -14.28 -9.82 -21.78
N ASN A 42 -14.69 -10.22 -22.99
CA ASN A 42 -15.98 -9.83 -23.57
C ASN A 42 -17.11 -10.66 -22.93
N CYS A 43 -17.45 -10.38 -21.68
CA CYS A 43 -18.67 -10.89 -21.07
C CYS A 43 -19.76 -9.82 -21.12
N ASN A 44 -21.01 -10.21 -21.35
CA ASN A 44 -22.20 -9.37 -21.17
C ASN A 44 -22.30 -8.93 -19.70
N ILE A 45 -21.74 -7.77 -19.37
CA ILE A 45 -21.42 -7.31 -18.03
C ILE A 45 -22.51 -6.34 -17.59
N LYS A 46 -22.91 -6.39 -16.32
CA LYS A 46 -23.75 -5.39 -15.70
C LYS A 46 -23.08 -4.02 -15.84
N ASN A 47 -23.66 -3.13 -16.65
CA ASN A 47 -23.07 -1.84 -16.99
C ASN A 47 -22.87 -0.92 -15.77
N SER A 48 -23.58 -1.16 -14.67
CA SER A 48 -23.47 -0.39 -13.42
C SER A 48 -23.46 -1.32 -12.22
N LEU A 49 -22.42 -1.23 -11.40
CA LEU A 49 -22.27 -1.96 -10.14
C LEU A 49 -22.51 -1.03 -8.96
N LYS A 50 -22.99 -1.61 -7.86
CA LYS A 50 -23.09 -0.96 -6.57
C LYS A 50 -21.89 -1.39 -5.72
N ILE A 51 -20.99 -0.46 -5.40
CA ILE A 51 -19.72 -0.71 -4.73
C ILE A 51 -19.72 -0.01 -3.38
N LEU A 52 -19.37 -0.73 -2.30
CA LEU A 52 -19.07 -0.13 -1.00
C LEU A 52 -17.56 -0.01 -0.85
N MET A 53 -17.04 1.21 -0.93
CA MET A 53 -15.63 1.55 -0.70
C MET A 53 -15.38 1.76 0.78
N VAL A 54 -14.43 1.05 1.36
CA VAL A 54 -14.08 1.12 2.80
C VAL A 54 -12.70 1.72 2.95
N SER A 55 -12.59 2.90 3.57
CA SER A 55 -11.33 3.58 3.83
C SER A 55 -11.44 4.45 5.07
N THR A 56 -10.58 4.27 6.06
CA THR A 56 -10.58 5.15 7.26
C THR A 56 -10.16 6.57 6.92
N GLU A 57 -9.21 6.75 5.98
CA GLU A 57 -8.86 8.08 5.44
C GLU A 57 -9.77 8.43 4.26
N TYR A 58 -10.31 9.63 4.26
CA TYR A 58 -11.05 10.22 3.13
C TYR A 58 -11.06 11.75 3.26
N PRO A 59 -11.16 12.52 2.17
CA PRO A 59 -11.17 13.98 2.26
C PRO A 59 -12.25 14.53 3.21
N PRO A 60 -11.93 15.64 3.93
CA PRO A 60 -10.76 16.50 3.85
C PRO A 60 -9.54 16.04 4.68
N MET A 61 -9.49 14.79 5.13
CA MET A 61 -8.33 14.26 5.87
C MET A 61 -7.10 14.17 4.95
N TYR A 62 -5.94 14.56 5.49
CA TYR A 62 -4.68 14.57 4.75
C TYR A 62 -3.99 13.22 4.83
N GLY A 63 -4.14 12.40 3.80
CA GLY A 63 -3.52 11.08 3.73
C GLY A 63 -3.43 10.54 2.32
N GLY A 64 -2.42 9.69 2.07
CA GLY A 64 -2.19 9.12 0.74
C GLY A 64 -3.26 8.14 0.32
N VAL A 65 -3.74 7.31 1.25
CA VAL A 65 -4.80 6.33 1.00
C VAL A 65 -6.14 7.02 0.76
N GLY A 66 -6.44 8.08 1.54
CA GLY A 66 -7.64 8.87 1.35
C GLY A 66 -7.71 9.54 -0.02
N ARG A 67 -6.60 10.17 -0.46
CA ARG A 67 -6.50 10.80 -1.78
C ARG A 67 -6.65 9.77 -2.92
N TYR A 68 -6.00 8.61 -2.80
CA TYR A 68 -6.16 7.49 -3.74
C TYR A 68 -7.63 7.05 -3.83
N THR A 69 -8.24 6.78 -2.66
CA THR A 69 -9.63 6.30 -2.57
C THR A 69 -10.60 7.29 -3.18
N TYR A 70 -10.41 8.59 -2.93
CA TYR A 70 -11.24 9.66 -3.48
C TYR A 70 -11.19 9.68 -5.01
N ASN A 71 -10.00 9.69 -5.59
CA ASN A 71 -9.82 9.74 -7.04
C ASN A 71 -10.34 8.48 -7.73
N LEU A 72 -10.10 7.29 -7.16
CA LEU A 72 -10.65 6.03 -7.66
C LEU A 72 -12.19 6.05 -7.61
N THR A 73 -12.78 6.49 -6.49
CA THR A 73 -14.23 6.61 -6.33
C THR A 73 -14.83 7.54 -7.38
N LYS A 74 -14.21 8.70 -7.58
CA LYS A 74 -14.63 9.68 -8.59
C LYS A 74 -14.59 9.09 -10.01
N ALA A 75 -13.52 8.36 -10.34
CA ALA A 75 -13.36 7.73 -11.64
C ALA A 75 -14.36 6.58 -11.86
N LEU A 76 -14.61 5.73 -10.85
CA LEU A 76 -15.63 4.67 -10.92
C LEU A 76 -17.04 5.23 -11.07
N ARG A 77 -17.36 6.32 -10.35
CA ARG A 77 -18.66 7.03 -10.53
C ARG A 77 -18.80 7.59 -11.95
N LYS A 78 -17.70 8.12 -12.53
CA LYS A 78 -17.68 8.61 -13.92
C LYS A 78 -17.89 7.49 -14.94
N LEU A 79 -17.49 6.25 -14.64
CA LEU A 79 -17.77 5.06 -15.46
C LEU A 79 -19.22 4.55 -15.30
N GLY A 80 -20.05 5.20 -14.48
CA GLY A 80 -21.46 4.83 -14.29
C GLY A 80 -21.71 3.87 -13.12
N HIS A 81 -20.71 3.54 -12.28
CA HIS A 81 -20.93 2.76 -11.08
C HIS A 81 -21.52 3.61 -9.95
N THR A 82 -22.36 2.99 -9.12
CA THR A 82 -22.85 3.59 -7.87
C THR A 82 -21.85 3.23 -6.77
N VAL A 83 -21.07 4.20 -6.29
CA VAL A 83 -20.05 3.98 -5.27
C VAL A 83 -20.43 4.72 -4.00
N TYR A 84 -20.57 3.98 -2.90
CA TYR A 84 -20.72 4.49 -1.55
C TYR A 84 -19.39 4.40 -0.80
N VAL A 85 -19.04 5.42 -0.04
CA VAL A 85 -17.81 5.46 0.74
C VAL A 85 -18.12 5.47 2.21
N VAL A 86 -17.55 4.54 2.98
CA VAL A 86 -17.55 4.57 4.43
C VAL A 86 -16.17 4.93 4.95
N CYS A 87 -16.11 5.92 5.85
CA CYS A 87 -14.84 6.47 6.36
C CYS A 87 -14.90 6.87 7.84
N ASN A 88 -13.79 7.40 8.35
CA ASN A 88 -13.73 8.01 9.66
C ASN A 88 -14.55 9.31 9.69
N ASN A 89 -14.98 9.74 10.89
CA ASN A 89 -15.74 10.98 11.08
C ASN A 89 -15.04 12.24 10.54
N GLY A 90 -13.70 12.20 10.40
CA GLY A 90 -12.93 13.28 9.78
C GLY A 90 -13.05 13.35 8.26
N GLY A 91 -13.52 12.28 7.62
CA GLY A 91 -13.67 12.18 6.16
C GLY A 91 -15.03 12.70 5.66
N LYS A 92 -15.31 13.97 5.86
CA LYS A 92 -16.62 14.61 5.65
C LYS A 92 -17.22 14.48 4.25
N GLU A 93 -16.42 14.09 3.25
CA GLU A 93 -16.88 13.85 1.87
C GLU A 93 -17.33 12.40 1.61
N GLY A 94 -17.32 11.54 2.64
CA GLY A 94 -17.86 10.19 2.57
C GLY A 94 -19.39 10.14 2.64
N ASP A 95 -19.97 8.97 2.32
CA ASP A 95 -21.42 8.72 2.40
C ASP A 95 -21.84 8.16 3.77
N PHE A 96 -20.94 7.44 4.44
CA PHE A 96 -21.12 6.86 5.77
C PHE A 96 -19.90 7.14 6.64
N PHE A 97 -20.10 7.28 7.94
CA PHE A 97 -19.06 7.68 8.89
C PHE A 97 -18.98 6.73 10.07
N GLY A 98 -17.92 6.85 10.88
CA GLY A 98 -17.76 6.15 12.13
C GLY A 98 -16.69 5.06 12.12
N LEU A 99 -15.98 4.83 10.99
CA LEU A 99 -14.82 3.93 10.99
C LEU A 99 -13.76 4.44 11.97
N SER A 100 -13.24 3.53 12.77
CA SER A 100 -12.19 3.80 13.73
C SER A 100 -10.84 3.33 13.18
N SER A 101 -9.81 4.14 13.40
CA SER A 101 -8.40 3.73 13.25
C SER A 101 -7.80 3.20 14.56
N SER A 102 -8.55 3.19 15.68
CA SER A 102 -8.13 2.61 16.95
C SER A 102 -8.41 1.11 17.01
N PHE A 103 -7.45 0.34 17.49
CA PHE A 103 -7.62 -1.10 17.67
C PHE A 103 -8.76 -1.46 18.64
N ASP A 104 -8.99 -0.66 19.63
CA ASP A 104 -9.96 -0.95 20.71
C ASP A 104 -11.42 -0.86 20.25
N LYS A 105 -11.67 -0.41 19.01
CA LYS A 105 -13.00 -0.28 18.44
C LYS A 105 -13.11 -1.14 17.16
N ASP A 106 -13.79 -2.28 17.26
CA ASP A 106 -14.10 -3.14 16.11
C ASP A 106 -15.04 -2.44 15.12
N ASN A 107 -14.69 -2.45 13.85
CA ASN A 107 -15.46 -1.83 12.77
C ASN A 107 -16.51 -2.79 12.16
N SER A 108 -16.52 -4.05 12.53
CA SER A 108 -17.28 -5.10 11.83
C SER A 108 -18.78 -4.90 11.93
N GLY A 109 -19.29 -4.50 13.11
CA GLY A 109 -20.72 -4.26 13.32
C GLY A 109 -21.23 -3.10 12.44
N LEU A 110 -20.53 -1.97 12.44
CA LEU A 110 -20.86 -0.81 11.61
C LEU A 110 -20.84 -1.17 10.10
N LEU A 111 -19.82 -1.90 9.66
CA LEU A 111 -19.68 -2.28 8.26
C LEU A 111 -20.78 -3.23 7.81
N LEU A 112 -21.19 -4.18 8.65
CA LEU A 112 -22.32 -5.07 8.35
C LEU A 112 -23.65 -4.34 8.26
N GLU A 113 -23.91 -3.40 9.16
CA GLU A 113 -25.09 -2.55 9.10
C GLU A 113 -25.17 -1.80 7.77
N ILE A 114 -24.04 -1.18 7.35
CA ILE A 114 -23.95 -0.46 6.10
C ILE A 114 -24.12 -1.41 4.89
N VAL A 115 -23.50 -2.60 4.90
CA VAL A 115 -23.67 -3.61 3.86
C VAL A 115 -25.15 -4.01 3.71
N ASN A 116 -25.85 -4.25 4.83
CA ASN A 116 -27.27 -4.61 4.82
C ASN A 116 -28.15 -3.47 4.28
N LYS A 117 -27.81 -2.22 4.58
CA LYS A 117 -28.50 -1.02 4.11
C LYS A 117 -28.26 -0.76 2.62
N VAL A 118 -27.00 -0.81 2.19
CA VAL A 118 -26.58 -0.48 0.80
C VAL A 118 -26.84 -1.64 -0.14
N LYS A 119 -26.68 -2.89 0.33
CA LYS A 119 -26.71 -4.12 -0.47
C LYS A 119 -25.78 -4.01 -1.70
N PRO A 120 -24.48 -3.83 -1.49
CA PRO A 120 -23.51 -3.66 -2.57
C PRO A 120 -23.30 -4.98 -3.32
N ASP A 121 -22.93 -4.90 -4.59
CA ASP A 121 -22.45 -6.05 -5.39
C ASP A 121 -21.03 -6.45 -4.96
N ILE A 122 -20.20 -5.47 -4.56
CA ILE A 122 -18.81 -5.63 -4.13
C ILE A 122 -18.53 -4.75 -2.91
N VAL A 123 -17.77 -5.26 -1.97
CA VAL A 123 -17.10 -4.48 -0.92
C VAL A 123 -15.63 -4.34 -1.28
N HIS A 124 -15.13 -3.10 -1.40
CA HIS A 124 -13.74 -2.82 -1.73
C HIS A 124 -13.03 -2.14 -0.56
N ILE A 125 -12.07 -2.83 0.05
CA ILE A 125 -11.33 -2.36 1.23
C ILE A 125 -9.98 -1.79 0.81
N GLN A 126 -9.70 -0.54 1.21
CA GLN A 126 -8.41 0.13 1.04
C GLN A 126 -7.56 -0.16 2.28
N PHE A 127 -6.70 -1.17 2.20
CA PHE A 127 -6.01 -1.71 3.36
C PHE A 127 -4.59 -1.15 3.52
N GLU A 128 -4.37 -0.49 4.66
CA GLU A 128 -3.06 -0.10 5.19
C GLU A 128 -3.05 -0.41 6.69
N HIS A 129 -2.03 -1.08 7.18
CA HIS A 129 -1.98 -1.58 8.56
C HIS A 129 -2.26 -0.50 9.62
N GLY A 130 -1.64 0.70 9.44
CA GLY A 130 -1.78 1.81 10.39
C GLY A 130 -3.18 2.43 10.41
N LEU A 131 -3.99 2.18 9.40
CA LEU A 131 -5.33 2.76 9.29
C LEU A 131 -6.42 1.93 9.96
N TYR A 132 -6.12 0.68 10.35
CA TYR A 132 -7.09 -0.23 10.97
C TYR A 132 -6.64 -0.71 12.34
N GLY A 133 -5.94 0.14 13.09
CA GLY A 133 -5.62 -0.08 14.49
C GLY A 133 -4.78 -1.34 14.72
N LEU A 134 -3.66 -1.47 14.01
CA LEU A 134 -2.75 -2.60 14.18
C LEU A 134 -2.26 -2.69 15.63
N LYS A 135 -2.57 -3.78 16.33
CA LYS A 135 -2.06 -4.11 17.65
C LYS A 135 -0.92 -5.10 17.54
N LEU A 136 0.28 -4.64 17.86
CA LEU A 136 1.42 -5.50 18.08
C LEU A 136 1.32 -6.11 19.47
N ARG A 137 1.43 -7.43 19.58
CA ARG A 137 1.25 -8.12 20.85
C ARG A 137 2.46 -8.04 21.76
N SER A 138 2.17 -8.00 23.05
CA SER A 138 3.09 -8.33 24.13
C SER A 138 3.12 -9.85 24.33
N ILE A 139 4.32 -10.42 24.40
CA ILE A 139 4.76 -11.75 24.93
C ILE A 139 3.85 -12.99 24.72
N ASN A 140 2.55 -12.92 24.62
CA ASN A 140 1.69 -14.06 24.34
C ASN A 140 1.45 -14.27 22.84
N PRO A 141 1.65 -15.50 22.31
CA PRO A 141 1.69 -15.77 20.88
C PRO A 141 0.29 -15.86 20.27
N ILE A 142 -0.43 -14.78 20.22
CA ILE A 142 -1.69 -14.73 19.54
C ILE A 142 -1.64 -13.64 18.47
N ASN A 143 -2.19 -13.90 17.32
CA ASN A 143 -2.16 -13.17 16.05
C ASN A 143 -2.17 -11.63 16.13
N THR A 144 -1.31 -10.99 15.35
CA THR A 144 -1.41 -9.57 15.03
C THR A 144 -2.78 -9.34 14.39
N CYS A 145 -3.61 -8.49 14.99
CA CYS A 145 -4.97 -8.26 14.53
C CYS A 145 -5.17 -6.80 14.15
N THR A 146 -6.11 -6.56 13.26
CA THR A 146 -6.65 -5.23 12.98
C THR A 146 -8.12 -5.19 13.39
N ASN A 147 -8.66 -3.99 13.54
CA ASN A 147 -10.05 -3.78 13.94
C ASN A 147 -11.08 -4.01 12.81
N ILE A 148 -10.66 -4.66 11.71
CA ILE A 148 -11.51 -5.04 10.58
C ILE A 148 -11.49 -6.55 10.31
N ASP A 149 -10.73 -7.33 11.09
CA ASP A 149 -10.51 -8.75 10.82
C ASP A 149 -11.79 -9.56 10.85
N SER A 150 -12.64 -9.34 11.89
CA SER A 150 -13.91 -10.02 12.01
C SER A 150 -14.85 -9.75 10.83
N PHE A 151 -14.78 -8.55 10.23
CA PHE A 151 -15.59 -8.22 9.06
C PHE A 151 -15.27 -9.11 7.86
N TYR A 152 -14.00 -9.43 7.62
CA TYR A 152 -13.61 -10.36 6.54
C TYR A 152 -14.19 -11.77 6.73
N ASP A 153 -14.42 -12.19 7.97
CA ASP A 153 -14.97 -13.52 8.28
C ASP A 153 -16.49 -13.59 8.13
N ILE A 154 -17.19 -12.50 8.40
CA ILE A 154 -18.65 -12.49 8.48
C ILE A 154 -19.36 -11.86 7.28
N CYS A 155 -18.65 -11.07 6.47
CA CYS A 155 -19.21 -10.46 5.27
C CYS A 155 -19.44 -11.52 4.17
N LYS A 156 -20.70 -11.61 3.72
CA LYS A 156 -21.09 -12.54 2.64
C LYS A 156 -20.95 -11.94 1.24
N VAL A 157 -20.84 -10.63 1.14
CA VAL A 157 -20.63 -9.94 -0.14
C VAL A 157 -19.15 -10.14 -0.56
N PRO A 158 -18.86 -10.37 -1.86
CA PRO A 158 -17.49 -10.50 -2.33
C PRO A 158 -16.62 -9.32 -1.93
N ILE A 159 -15.48 -9.61 -1.29
CA ILE A 159 -14.51 -8.59 -0.87
C ILE A 159 -13.34 -8.51 -1.85
N VAL A 160 -13.01 -7.29 -2.28
CA VAL A 160 -11.76 -6.93 -2.95
C VAL A 160 -10.92 -6.12 -1.97
N THR A 161 -9.63 -6.36 -1.91
CA THR A 161 -8.72 -5.61 -1.04
C THR A 161 -7.59 -4.99 -1.86
N THR A 162 -7.47 -3.65 -1.84
CA THR A 162 -6.27 -2.97 -2.30
C THR A 162 -5.28 -2.83 -1.15
N PHE A 163 -4.09 -3.38 -1.34
CA PHE A 163 -3.00 -3.29 -0.36
C PHE A 163 -2.13 -2.08 -0.66
N HIS A 164 -2.05 -1.13 0.27
CA HIS A 164 -1.24 0.09 0.13
C HIS A 164 0.20 -0.09 0.58
N SER A 165 0.49 -1.16 1.33
CA SER A 165 1.85 -1.50 1.76
C SER A 165 2.10 -3.01 1.78
N ALA A 166 3.37 -3.37 1.53
CA ALA A 166 3.88 -4.74 1.56
C ALA A 166 5.32 -4.74 2.10
N TYR A 167 5.46 -4.30 3.35
CA TYR A 167 6.77 -4.16 3.97
C TYR A 167 7.47 -5.51 4.17
N THR A 168 8.78 -5.54 3.94
CA THR A 168 9.62 -6.61 4.41
C THR A 168 9.81 -6.51 5.92
N PHE A 169 10.22 -7.60 6.54
CA PHE A 169 10.63 -7.63 7.93
C PHE A 169 11.65 -6.53 8.26
N LYS A 170 12.71 -6.39 7.47
CA LYS A 170 13.75 -5.37 7.63
C LYS A 170 13.20 -3.95 7.50
N GLN A 171 12.32 -3.73 6.53
CA GLN A 171 11.68 -2.42 6.34
C GLN A 171 10.79 -2.04 7.52
N TRP A 172 9.98 -2.99 7.98
CA TRP A 172 9.11 -2.78 9.12
C TRP A 172 9.88 -2.52 10.43
N MET A 173 11.02 -3.22 10.62
CA MET A 173 11.96 -2.93 11.72
C MET A 173 12.41 -1.48 11.71
N ASN A 174 12.80 -0.97 10.55
CA ASN A 174 13.26 0.40 10.41
C ASN A 174 12.16 1.43 10.70
N ILE A 175 10.88 1.05 10.52
CA ILE A 175 9.73 1.93 10.84
C ILE A 175 9.49 1.98 12.35
N ILE A 176 9.46 0.81 13.03
CA ILE A 176 9.03 0.72 14.43
C ILE A 176 10.16 1.05 15.41
N SER A 177 11.37 0.64 15.09
CA SER A 177 12.54 0.88 15.90
C SER A 177 13.69 1.26 14.98
N PRO A 178 13.85 2.56 14.69
CA PRO A 178 15.02 2.99 13.95
C PRO A 178 16.26 2.53 14.72
N PHE A 179 16.98 1.59 14.11
CA PHE A 179 18.24 1.03 14.64
C PHE A 179 19.40 2.04 14.49
N ASP A 180 19.12 3.32 14.54
CA ASP A 180 20.15 4.34 14.70
C ASP A 180 20.67 4.29 16.14
N LEU A 181 21.39 3.23 16.44
CA LEU A 181 22.33 3.20 17.54
C LEU A 181 23.49 4.15 17.17
N LYS A 182 23.22 5.43 17.07
CA LYS A 182 24.25 6.44 17.30
C LYS A 182 24.56 6.36 18.80
N ILE A 183 25.46 5.45 19.14
CA ILE A 183 26.14 5.45 20.43
C ILE A 183 27.00 6.73 20.37
N ASN A 184 26.46 7.83 20.86
CA ASN A 184 27.27 9.01 21.11
C ASN A 184 28.31 8.55 22.13
N SER A 185 29.56 8.65 21.75
CA SER A 185 30.73 8.32 22.60
C SER A 185 30.73 9.05 23.95
N ASN A 186 29.90 10.08 24.09
CA ASN A 186 29.75 10.89 25.31
C ASN A 186 28.62 10.41 26.26
N ASN A 187 27.94 9.29 25.97
CA ASN A 187 26.91 8.77 26.87
C ASN A 187 27.55 7.97 28.02
N THR A 188 27.06 8.22 29.24
CA THR A 188 27.44 7.43 30.42
C THR A 188 27.16 5.93 30.19
N LEU A 189 27.97 5.06 30.76
CA LEU A 189 27.86 3.59 30.67
C LEU A 189 26.42 3.12 30.99
N LYS A 190 25.77 3.75 31.96
CA LYS A 190 24.36 3.49 32.36
C LYS A 190 23.37 3.73 31.21
N ASN A 191 23.57 4.79 30.43
CA ASN A 191 22.72 5.10 29.29
C ASN A 191 22.99 4.15 28.13
N GLN A 192 24.21 3.71 27.92
CA GLN A 192 24.57 2.72 26.90
C GLN A 192 23.90 1.36 27.22
N VAL A 193 23.96 0.90 28.46
CA VAL A 193 23.31 -0.34 28.92
C VAL A 193 21.77 -0.24 28.78
N LYS A 194 21.16 0.90 29.13
CA LYS A 194 19.73 1.12 28.97
C LYS A 194 19.31 1.11 27.50
N HIS A 195 20.09 1.69 26.60
CA HIS A 195 19.83 1.65 25.16
C HIS A 195 19.98 0.23 24.61
N PHE A 196 20.98 -0.51 25.05
CA PHE A 196 21.21 -1.89 24.63
C PHE A 196 20.10 -2.84 25.11
N SER A 197 19.67 -2.72 26.38
CA SER A 197 18.57 -3.53 26.90
C SER A 197 17.23 -3.23 26.20
N LYS A 198 16.96 -1.96 25.88
CA LYS A 198 15.80 -1.58 25.07
C LYS A 198 15.87 -2.13 23.65
N TYR A 199 17.07 -2.17 23.07
CA TYR A 199 17.32 -2.78 21.76
C TYR A 199 17.01 -4.28 21.77
N ILE A 200 17.55 -5.03 22.73
CA ILE A 200 17.29 -6.47 22.88
C ILE A 200 15.78 -6.72 23.08
N LEU A 201 15.12 -5.96 23.95
CA LEU A 201 13.70 -6.11 24.21
C LEU A 201 12.85 -5.85 22.94
N ASN A 202 13.19 -4.82 22.18
CA ASN A 202 12.51 -4.52 20.92
C ASN A 202 12.77 -5.60 19.86
N TYR A 203 13.99 -6.15 19.80
CA TYR A 203 14.35 -7.26 18.93
C TYR A 203 13.55 -8.53 19.26
N TRP A 204 13.40 -8.89 20.53
CA TRP A 204 12.57 -10.00 20.94
C TRP A 204 11.09 -9.79 20.65
N LYS A 205 10.55 -8.63 20.98
CA LYS A 205 9.17 -8.26 20.61
C LYS A 205 8.91 -8.42 19.13
N PHE A 206 9.90 -8.11 18.35
CA PHE A 206 9.86 -8.16 16.92
C PHE A 206 9.91 -9.60 16.37
N ILE A 207 10.82 -10.46 16.84
CA ILE A 207 10.86 -11.87 16.44
C ILE A 207 9.52 -12.55 16.72
N ILE A 208 8.94 -12.28 17.90
CA ILE A 208 7.64 -12.84 18.30
C ILE A 208 6.52 -12.37 17.37
N ASN A 209 6.56 -11.12 16.91
CA ASN A 209 5.52 -10.54 16.04
C ASN A 209 5.79 -10.71 14.54
N TYR A 210 6.98 -11.16 14.15
CA TYR A 210 7.38 -11.29 12.75
C TYR A 210 6.44 -12.16 11.93
N LYS A 211 6.16 -13.35 12.39
CA LYS A 211 5.30 -14.29 11.69
C LYS A 211 3.89 -13.72 11.53
N SER A 212 3.37 -13.15 12.61
CA SER A 212 2.04 -12.54 12.61
C SER A 212 1.94 -11.35 11.67
N PHE A 213 2.96 -10.50 11.62
CA PHE A 213 2.99 -9.35 10.72
C PHE A 213 3.09 -9.75 9.24
N HIS A 214 3.93 -10.74 8.94
CA HIS A 214 4.08 -11.26 7.57
C HIS A 214 2.78 -11.91 7.09
N ASP A 215 2.07 -12.61 7.96
CA ASP A 215 0.84 -13.31 7.62
C ASP A 215 -0.36 -12.36 7.49
N LEU A 216 -0.31 -11.15 8.05
CA LEU A 216 -1.43 -10.23 8.10
C LEU A 216 -2.01 -9.88 6.72
N ASN A 217 -1.16 -9.51 5.77
CA ASN A 217 -1.60 -9.25 4.39
C ASN A 217 -2.08 -10.53 3.70
N ASN A 218 -1.39 -11.64 3.96
CA ASN A 218 -1.75 -12.93 3.37
C ASN A 218 -3.11 -13.43 3.88
N GLU A 219 -3.44 -13.22 5.16
CA GLU A 219 -4.77 -13.52 5.69
C GLU A 219 -5.87 -12.71 5.00
N LYS A 220 -5.66 -11.40 4.83
CA LYS A 220 -6.62 -10.55 4.12
C LYS A 220 -6.78 -10.97 2.67
N LEU A 221 -5.67 -11.36 2.01
CA LEU A 221 -5.73 -11.87 0.65
C LEU A 221 -6.52 -13.17 0.55
N VAL A 222 -6.30 -14.12 1.46
CA VAL A 222 -7.03 -15.42 1.49
C VAL A 222 -8.53 -15.21 1.67
N LYS A 223 -8.92 -14.22 2.48
CA LYS A 223 -10.32 -13.88 2.76
C LYS A 223 -10.95 -12.98 1.69
N SER A 224 -10.15 -12.44 0.78
CA SER A 224 -10.61 -11.62 -0.36
C SER A 224 -10.83 -12.49 -1.60
N LYS A 225 -11.79 -12.13 -2.44
CA LYS A 225 -11.94 -12.76 -3.77
C LYS A 225 -10.76 -12.38 -4.67
N LYS A 226 -10.34 -11.12 -4.64
CA LYS A 226 -9.13 -10.63 -5.33
C LYS A 226 -8.40 -9.61 -4.46
N GLY A 227 -7.06 -9.61 -4.55
CA GLY A 227 -6.19 -8.59 -4.01
C GLY A 227 -5.66 -7.68 -5.11
N ILE A 228 -5.55 -6.40 -4.86
CA ILE A 228 -4.98 -5.42 -5.79
C ILE A 228 -3.70 -4.86 -5.17
N VAL A 229 -2.65 -4.81 -5.97
CA VAL A 229 -1.32 -4.31 -5.59
C VAL A 229 -0.75 -3.42 -6.69
N PHE A 230 0.19 -2.54 -6.36
CA PHE A 230 0.70 -1.51 -7.29
C PHE A 230 1.95 -1.92 -8.07
N SER A 231 2.51 -3.11 -7.81
CA SER A 231 3.77 -3.54 -8.42
C SER A 231 3.96 -5.05 -8.34
N ASN A 232 4.85 -5.60 -9.19
CA ASN A 232 5.30 -6.98 -9.07
C ASN A 232 6.00 -7.25 -7.74
N TYR A 233 6.78 -6.28 -7.24
CA TYR A 233 7.39 -6.37 -5.92
C TYR A 233 6.35 -6.64 -4.83
N MET A 234 5.25 -5.87 -4.80
CA MET A 234 4.17 -6.09 -3.84
C MET A 234 3.44 -7.42 -4.07
N LYS A 235 3.18 -7.79 -5.34
CA LYS A 235 2.57 -9.09 -5.70
C LYS A 235 3.35 -10.26 -5.14
N ASN A 236 4.68 -10.23 -5.26
CA ASN A 236 5.56 -11.29 -4.78
C ASN A 236 5.67 -11.34 -3.24
N ARG A 237 5.33 -10.26 -2.55
CA ARG A 237 5.33 -10.17 -1.09
C ARG A 237 4.02 -10.63 -0.45
N ILE A 238 2.90 -10.41 -1.12
CA ILE A 238 1.57 -10.76 -0.65
C ILE A 238 1.10 -11.97 -1.47
N ILE A 239 1.33 -13.18 -0.95
CA ILE A 239 1.07 -14.43 -1.64
C ILE A 239 0.04 -15.27 -0.89
N ASN A 240 -0.84 -15.94 -1.64
CA ASN A 240 -1.80 -16.87 -1.09
C ASN A 240 -1.11 -18.19 -0.73
N LYS A 241 -0.44 -18.26 0.43
CA LYS A 241 0.05 -19.53 0.98
C LYS A 241 -1.12 -20.21 1.71
N LYS A 242 -1.74 -21.21 1.08
CA LYS A 242 -2.59 -22.15 1.83
C LYS A 242 -1.77 -22.72 2.97
N ARG A 243 -2.21 -22.55 4.23
CA ARG A 243 -1.59 -23.20 5.39
C ARG A 243 -1.57 -24.71 5.13
N LYS A 244 -0.41 -25.30 4.88
CA LYS A 244 -0.21 -26.72 5.09
C LYS A 244 -0.51 -26.97 6.56
N GLY A 245 -1.36 -27.95 6.83
CA GLY A 245 -1.94 -28.21 8.16
C GLY A 245 -0.93 -28.19 9.31
N SER A 246 -1.43 -27.98 10.51
CA SER A 246 -0.75 -27.70 11.77
C SER A 246 0.30 -28.69 12.30
N ASN A 247 0.94 -29.49 11.46
CA ASN A 247 1.99 -30.45 11.83
C ASN A 247 3.41 -29.97 11.54
N ALA A 248 3.68 -28.66 11.60
CA ALA A 248 4.97 -28.06 11.25
C ALA A 248 6.01 -28.03 12.39
N PHE A 249 5.99 -29.00 13.32
CA PHE A 249 7.11 -29.20 14.28
C PHE A 249 8.05 -30.36 13.94
N ALA A 250 7.82 -31.09 12.86
CA ALA A 250 8.71 -32.14 12.39
C ALA A 250 9.14 -31.86 10.95
N ASN A 251 10.45 -31.75 10.74
CA ASN A 251 11.19 -31.72 9.47
C ASN A 251 11.54 -30.35 8.88
N ASN A 252 12.52 -29.71 9.51
CA ASN A 252 13.25 -28.56 8.95
C ASN A 252 14.52 -28.96 8.20
N LYS A 253 14.52 -29.96 7.32
CA LYS A 253 15.76 -30.32 6.60
C LYS A 253 15.63 -30.71 5.12
N SER A 254 14.43 -30.74 4.52
CA SER A 254 14.24 -31.20 3.14
C SER A 254 13.58 -30.22 2.17
N ASP A 255 13.23 -28.98 2.58
CA ASP A 255 12.48 -28.05 1.71
C ASP A 255 13.37 -27.10 0.89
N LEU A 256 14.65 -27.43 0.69
CA LEU A 256 15.61 -26.59 -0.05
C LEU A 256 15.87 -27.03 -1.51
N GLU A 257 15.29 -28.11 -2.00
CA GLU A 257 15.66 -28.66 -3.33
C GLU A 257 14.53 -28.83 -4.36
N ASP A 258 13.27 -28.48 -4.11
CA ASP A 258 12.18 -28.67 -5.09
C ASP A 258 11.55 -27.36 -5.63
N ASN A 259 12.36 -26.46 -6.20
CA ASN A 259 11.85 -25.31 -6.95
C ASN A 259 11.93 -25.44 -8.48
N ASN A 260 11.94 -26.66 -9.01
CA ASN A 260 11.93 -26.93 -10.45
C ASN A 260 10.69 -27.70 -10.92
N SER A 261 9.53 -27.40 -10.38
CA SER A 261 8.27 -27.83 -10.99
C SER A 261 7.58 -26.62 -11.64
N ASN A 262 7.63 -26.57 -12.96
CA ASN A 262 6.76 -25.79 -13.84
C ASN A 262 5.30 -26.21 -13.63
N SER A 263 4.70 -25.88 -12.50
CA SER A 263 3.26 -25.94 -12.33
C SER A 263 2.70 -24.54 -12.56
N ASN A 264 2.18 -24.29 -13.76
CA ASN A 264 1.32 -23.16 -14.14
C ASN A 264 -0.02 -23.16 -13.36
N ASN A 265 0.02 -23.36 -12.07
CA ASN A 265 -1.12 -23.12 -11.17
C ASN A 265 -0.94 -21.77 -10.50
N ASP A 266 -1.20 -20.69 -11.25
CA ASP A 266 -1.29 -19.31 -10.77
C ASP A 266 -2.53 -19.13 -9.87
N ASN A 267 -2.56 -19.84 -8.73
CA ASN A 267 -3.56 -19.63 -7.66
C ASN A 267 -3.30 -18.35 -6.86
N ASN A 268 -2.56 -17.39 -7.43
CA ASN A 268 -2.29 -16.11 -6.80
C ASN A 268 -3.43 -15.13 -7.12
N ASN A 269 -4.32 -14.91 -6.16
CA ASN A 269 -5.47 -14.00 -6.29
C ASN A 269 -5.08 -12.51 -6.37
N ASN A 270 -3.78 -12.17 -6.42
CA ASN A 270 -3.31 -10.80 -6.54
C ASN A 270 -3.21 -10.34 -7.99
N ILE A 271 -3.79 -9.18 -8.26
CA ILE A 271 -3.77 -8.49 -9.56
C ILE A 271 -2.96 -7.21 -9.41
N ILE A 272 -2.11 -6.91 -10.40
CA ILE A 272 -1.37 -5.66 -10.44
C ILE A 272 -2.21 -4.63 -11.19
N ILE A 273 -2.58 -3.56 -10.47
CA ILE A 273 -3.13 -2.34 -11.05
C ILE A 273 -2.27 -1.20 -10.49
N TYR A 274 -1.58 -0.44 -11.34
CA TYR A 274 -0.72 0.64 -10.88
C TYR A 274 -1.49 1.66 -10.06
N HIS A 275 -0.80 2.32 -9.14
CA HIS A 275 -1.38 3.44 -8.39
C HIS A 275 -1.78 4.54 -9.37
N GLY A 276 -3.06 4.86 -9.41
CA GLY A 276 -3.57 5.93 -10.26
C GLY A 276 -2.97 7.28 -9.87
N ALA A 277 -2.61 8.05 -10.87
CA ALA A 277 -2.13 9.41 -10.69
C ALA A 277 -2.43 10.22 -11.96
N GLU A 278 -2.87 11.45 -11.77
CA GLU A 278 -3.20 12.36 -12.87
C GLU A 278 -3.01 13.80 -12.41
N PRO A 279 -2.41 14.67 -13.25
CA PRO A 279 -2.36 16.09 -12.96
C PRO A 279 -3.76 16.68 -12.76
N SER A 280 -3.94 17.51 -11.75
CA SER A 280 -5.20 18.23 -11.53
C SER A 280 -5.39 19.38 -12.54
N LEU A 281 -4.29 19.81 -13.17
CA LEU A 281 -4.25 20.82 -14.22
C LEU A 281 -3.74 20.20 -15.51
N SER A 282 -4.43 20.46 -16.61
CA SER A 282 -3.90 20.16 -17.94
C SER A 282 -2.69 21.06 -18.23
N PRO A 283 -1.61 20.53 -18.85
CA PRO A 283 -0.49 21.35 -19.24
C PRO A 283 -0.90 22.39 -20.28
N PHE A 284 -0.41 23.61 -20.13
CA PHE A 284 -0.59 24.73 -21.07
C PHE A 284 0.77 25.36 -21.38
N PRO A 285 0.89 26.17 -22.46
CA PRO A 285 2.15 26.87 -22.75
C PRO A 285 2.63 27.68 -21.56
N ASN A 286 3.93 27.61 -21.26
CA ASN A 286 4.61 28.31 -20.15
C ASN A 286 4.15 27.90 -18.74
N ILE A 287 3.43 26.77 -18.57
CA ILE A 287 3.01 26.30 -17.25
C ILE A 287 4.19 26.16 -16.27
N LYS A 288 5.37 25.80 -16.77
CA LYS A 288 6.58 25.61 -15.97
C LYS A 288 7.09 26.94 -15.40
N GLU A 289 7.12 27.96 -16.21
CA GLU A 289 7.54 29.32 -15.85
C GLU A 289 6.53 29.95 -14.88
N GLU A 290 5.25 29.82 -15.16
CA GLU A 290 4.17 30.30 -14.27
C GLU A 290 4.21 29.58 -12.92
N ALA A 291 4.39 28.26 -12.92
CA ALA A 291 4.51 27.47 -11.70
C ALA A 291 5.74 27.90 -10.87
N ARG A 292 6.88 28.14 -11.52
CA ARG A 292 8.09 28.64 -10.86
C ARG A 292 7.86 30.01 -10.24
N SER A 293 7.27 30.94 -11.00
CA SER A 293 6.90 32.27 -10.52
C SER A 293 5.96 32.21 -9.29
N LYS A 294 4.94 31.37 -9.33
CA LYS A 294 3.98 31.19 -8.21
C LYS A 294 4.69 30.75 -6.91
N PHE A 295 5.72 29.94 -7.00
CA PHE A 295 6.49 29.49 -5.83
C PHE A 295 7.65 30.42 -5.48
N GLY A 296 7.79 31.59 -6.15
CA GLY A 296 8.87 32.55 -5.90
C GLY A 296 10.24 32.04 -6.36
N ILE A 297 10.26 31.17 -7.35
CA ILE A 297 11.50 30.59 -7.90
C ILE A 297 11.87 31.41 -9.12
N TYR A 298 12.73 32.40 -8.89
CA TYR A 298 13.24 33.26 -9.95
C TYR A 298 14.71 32.90 -10.24
N PHE A 299 15.05 32.78 -11.50
CA PHE A 299 16.43 32.70 -11.94
C PHE A 299 16.82 34.10 -12.41
N ASN A 300 17.62 34.83 -11.61
CA ASN A 300 18.05 36.20 -11.93
C ASN A 300 18.72 36.24 -13.29
N GLU A 301 18.20 37.10 -14.18
CA GLU A 301 18.78 37.39 -15.49
C GLU A 301 19.91 38.42 -15.41
N ASP A 302 20.18 38.97 -14.22
CA ASP A 302 21.13 40.05 -14.01
C ASP A 302 22.59 39.56 -13.88
N ASP A 303 23.20 39.26 -14.98
CA ASP A 303 24.64 39.42 -15.22
C ASP A 303 24.90 39.51 -16.73
N ASN A 304 25.18 40.69 -17.19
CA ASN A 304 25.55 41.04 -18.57
C ASN A 304 26.87 40.38 -19.05
N LYS A 305 27.09 39.11 -18.78
CA LYS A 305 28.15 38.31 -19.38
C LYS A 305 27.56 37.29 -20.33
N ILE A 306 27.96 37.42 -21.59
CA ILE A 306 27.63 36.57 -22.74
C ILE A 306 28.15 35.13 -22.51
N THR A 307 27.59 34.42 -21.56
CA THR A 307 27.71 32.98 -21.44
C THR A 307 26.31 32.41 -21.47
N LYS A 308 26.03 31.45 -22.38
CA LYS A 308 24.77 30.73 -22.51
C LYS A 308 24.33 30.24 -21.12
N ARG A 309 23.49 31.01 -20.41
CA ARG A 309 22.93 30.60 -19.12
C ARG A 309 22.01 29.44 -19.36
N ARG A 310 22.44 28.26 -18.95
CA ARG A 310 21.54 27.11 -18.81
C ARG A 310 20.60 27.44 -17.66
N THR A 311 19.29 27.49 -17.95
CA THR A 311 18.26 27.59 -16.92
C THR A 311 18.44 26.46 -15.90
N LYS A 312 18.54 26.80 -14.60
CA LYS A 312 18.70 25.80 -13.54
C LYS A 312 17.57 24.78 -13.58
N ARG A 313 17.91 23.52 -13.37
CA ARG A 313 16.96 22.43 -13.20
C ARG A 313 16.51 22.33 -11.74
N ILE A 314 15.30 21.86 -11.51
CA ILE A 314 14.71 21.74 -10.17
C ILE A 314 14.53 20.28 -9.81
N ALA A 315 15.11 19.87 -8.68
CA ALA A 315 14.91 18.59 -8.04
C ALA A 315 13.96 18.76 -6.85
N LEU A 316 12.79 18.15 -6.91
CA LEU A 316 11.73 18.27 -5.90
C LEU A 316 11.77 17.10 -4.92
N ALA A 317 11.77 17.37 -3.62
CA ALA A 317 11.49 16.40 -2.57
C ALA A 317 10.21 16.80 -1.84
N ILE A 318 9.18 15.97 -1.92
CA ILE A 318 7.86 16.25 -1.33
C ILE A 318 7.32 15.05 -0.57
N GLY A 319 6.55 15.28 0.50
CA GLY A 319 5.86 14.25 1.25
C GLY A 319 5.63 14.57 2.72
N PHE A 320 5.17 13.58 3.47
CA PHE A 320 4.89 13.74 4.90
C PHE A 320 6.17 13.79 5.75
N LYS A 321 6.13 14.55 6.87
CA LYS A 321 7.21 14.66 7.85
C LYS A 321 7.39 13.38 8.67
N THR A 322 7.80 12.27 8.02
CA THR A 322 8.09 11.01 8.69
C THR A 322 9.56 10.65 8.56
N SER A 323 10.07 9.91 9.54
CA SER A 323 11.48 9.45 9.55
C SER A 323 11.80 8.54 8.36
N THR A 324 10.80 7.85 7.82
CA THR A 324 10.94 6.91 6.71
C THR A 324 11.24 7.60 5.37
N LYS A 325 10.92 8.90 5.24
CA LYS A 325 11.11 9.67 3.99
C LYS A 325 12.56 10.10 3.73
N GLY A 326 13.43 9.98 4.75
CA GLY A 326 14.87 10.18 4.56
C GLY A 326 15.32 11.63 4.35
N TRP A 327 14.59 12.59 4.91
CA TRP A 327 14.87 14.02 4.82
C TRP A 327 16.30 14.43 5.24
N ASP A 328 16.93 13.63 6.09
CA ASP A 328 18.27 13.84 6.62
C ASP A 328 19.37 13.85 5.54
N VAL A 329 19.20 13.07 4.45
CA VAL A 329 20.17 13.01 3.35
C VAL A 329 20.18 14.29 2.52
N LEU A 330 19.02 14.93 2.34
CA LEU A 330 18.89 16.07 1.43
C LEU A 330 19.78 17.26 1.82
N ASN A 331 19.96 17.48 3.13
CA ASN A 331 20.77 18.59 3.65
C ASN A 331 22.30 18.42 3.42
N GLU A 332 22.72 17.20 3.10
CA GLU A 332 24.12 16.83 2.97
C GLU A 332 24.52 16.70 1.48
N ILE A 333 23.56 16.84 0.56
CA ILE A 333 23.84 16.78 -0.88
C ILE A 333 24.64 18.03 -1.26
N ASP A 334 25.83 17.83 -1.83
CA ASP A 334 26.57 18.89 -2.53
C ASP A 334 25.92 19.07 -3.92
N ILE A 335 25.08 20.11 -4.02
CA ILE A 335 24.18 20.30 -5.17
C ILE A 335 24.98 20.81 -6.37
N PRO A 336 24.88 20.17 -7.55
CA PRO A 336 25.53 20.66 -8.76
C PRO A 336 25.06 22.08 -9.12
N GLU A 337 25.93 22.88 -9.70
CA GLU A 337 25.69 24.31 -9.98
C GLU A 337 24.41 24.57 -10.79
N ASN A 338 24.09 23.69 -11.74
CA ASN A 338 22.91 23.81 -12.60
C ASN A 338 21.61 23.33 -11.93
N TRP A 339 21.65 22.93 -10.64
CA TRP A 339 20.51 22.37 -9.93
C TRP A 339 20.07 23.22 -8.75
N LEU A 340 18.78 23.18 -8.47
CA LEU A 340 18.13 23.70 -7.28
C LEU A 340 17.33 22.57 -6.64
N ILE A 341 17.51 22.31 -5.35
CA ILE A 341 16.66 21.39 -4.61
C ILE A 341 15.54 22.17 -3.92
N ILE A 342 14.30 21.75 -4.15
CA ILE A 342 13.13 22.28 -3.47
C ILE A 342 12.56 21.19 -2.59
N VAL A 343 12.26 21.54 -1.36
CA VAL A 343 11.64 20.65 -0.38
C VAL A 343 10.31 21.20 0.07
N ASN A 344 9.29 20.34 0.14
CA ASN A 344 8.04 20.62 0.85
C ASN A 344 7.64 19.43 1.70
N SER A 345 7.74 19.54 3.00
CA SER A 345 7.33 18.51 3.95
C SER A 345 6.10 18.93 4.73
N SER A 346 5.08 18.09 4.77
CA SER A 346 3.79 18.36 5.42
C SER A 346 3.47 17.36 6.55
N LYS A 347 2.55 17.72 7.44
CA LYS A 347 1.93 16.78 8.38
C LYS A 347 0.84 16.00 7.65
N ASN A 348 0.62 14.73 8.03
CA ASN A 348 -0.60 14.01 7.66
C ASN A 348 -1.59 14.03 8.83
N HIS A 349 -2.82 13.56 8.59
CA HIS A 349 -3.88 13.58 9.58
C HIS A 349 -3.59 12.69 10.81
N PHE A 350 -2.93 11.55 10.59
CA PHE A 350 -2.58 10.58 11.64
C PHE A 350 -1.12 10.69 12.11
N ASN A 351 -0.40 11.74 11.70
CA ASN A 351 1.01 11.86 12.05
C ASN A 351 1.16 12.21 13.53
N THR A 352 1.42 11.19 14.34
CA THR A 352 1.75 11.30 15.76
C THR A 352 3.26 11.42 16.01
N GLU A 353 4.09 11.28 14.97
CA GLU A 353 5.53 11.40 15.11
C GLU A 353 5.94 12.86 15.35
N ASN A 354 6.62 13.10 16.47
CA ASN A 354 7.32 14.36 16.73
C ASN A 354 8.61 14.48 15.90
N TYR A 355 8.58 13.99 14.65
CA TYR A 355 9.72 14.09 13.76
C TYR A 355 9.94 15.55 13.36
N LYS A 356 11.01 16.13 13.89
CA LYS A 356 11.51 17.44 13.47
C LYS A 356 12.67 17.19 12.51
N PRO A 357 12.49 17.39 11.19
CA PRO A 357 13.64 17.37 10.28
C PRO A 357 14.66 18.39 10.79
N LYS A 358 15.95 18.06 10.73
CA LYS A 358 16.99 19.05 11.00
C LYS A 358 16.70 20.27 10.13
N LYS A 359 16.83 21.48 10.72
CA LYS A 359 16.65 22.72 9.99
C LYS A 359 17.56 22.69 8.75
N ILE A 360 16.93 22.81 7.59
CA ILE A 360 17.62 22.75 6.31
C ILE A 360 18.45 24.04 6.19
N LYS A 361 19.70 23.93 5.78
CA LYS A 361 20.54 25.10 5.54
C LYS A 361 19.99 25.84 4.32
N ASP A 362 19.49 27.04 4.54
CA ASP A 362 19.22 27.97 3.44
C ASP A 362 20.51 28.19 2.65
N SER A 363 20.46 27.84 1.39
CA SER A 363 21.55 28.12 0.45
C SER A 363 20.93 28.56 -0.87
N THR A 364 21.72 29.21 -1.71
CA THR A 364 21.32 29.65 -3.05
C THR A 364 20.87 28.50 -3.96
N HIS A 365 21.11 27.23 -3.56
CA HIS A 365 20.77 26.01 -4.29
C HIS A 365 19.76 25.13 -3.56
N PHE A 366 19.18 25.62 -2.44
CA PHE A 366 18.24 24.85 -1.65
C PHE A 366 17.11 25.74 -1.10
N ILE A 367 15.86 25.36 -1.37
CA ILE A 367 14.66 26.08 -0.89
C ILE A 367 13.78 25.10 -0.10
N ASP A 368 13.49 25.42 1.16
CA ASP A 368 12.44 24.76 1.94
C ASP A 368 11.17 25.63 1.91
N LEU A 369 10.15 25.17 1.20
CA LEU A 369 8.90 25.92 1.03
C LEU A 369 8.10 26.04 2.33
N GLN A 370 8.31 25.15 3.31
CA GLN A 370 7.63 25.11 4.61
C GLN A 370 6.10 25.26 4.53
N ARG A 371 5.51 24.85 3.39
CA ARG A 371 4.07 24.87 3.22
C ARG A 371 3.48 23.61 3.87
N ASP A 372 2.29 23.74 4.40
CA ASP A 372 1.51 22.60 4.87
C ASP A 372 1.06 21.71 3.68
N TYR A 373 0.07 20.86 3.89
CA TYR A 373 -0.48 20.00 2.87
C TYR A 373 -0.99 20.86 1.70
N LEU A 374 -0.43 20.60 0.50
CA LEU A 374 -0.83 21.31 -0.72
C LEU A 374 -2.15 20.75 -1.24
N ASN A 375 -3.03 21.62 -1.71
CA ASN A 375 -4.17 21.19 -2.53
C ASN A 375 -3.70 20.61 -3.87
N ASP A 376 -4.58 19.90 -4.57
CA ASP A 376 -4.22 19.20 -5.81
C ASP A 376 -3.70 20.13 -6.91
N THR A 377 -4.21 21.36 -6.99
CA THR A 377 -3.77 22.38 -7.97
C THR A 377 -2.35 22.84 -7.68
N ASP A 378 -2.07 23.23 -6.42
CA ASP A 378 -0.72 23.67 -6.02
C ASP A 378 0.29 22.53 -6.09
N LEU A 379 -0.14 21.32 -5.77
CA LEU A 379 0.68 20.12 -5.92
C LEU A 379 1.06 19.89 -7.40
N SER A 380 0.09 19.96 -8.31
CA SER A 380 0.36 19.83 -9.75
C SER A 380 1.29 20.93 -10.28
N LEU A 381 1.10 22.17 -9.86
CA LEU A 381 2.00 23.27 -10.25
C LEU A 381 3.42 23.01 -9.73
N LEU A 382 3.58 22.51 -8.50
CA LEU A 382 4.90 22.22 -7.95
C LEU A 382 5.63 21.11 -8.74
N PHE A 383 4.89 20.08 -9.19
CA PHE A 383 5.44 19.09 -10.10
C PHE A 383 5.82 19.71 -11.45
N TYR A 384 4.97 20.55 -12.06
CA TYR A 384 5.29 21.22 -13.34
C TYR A 384 6.48 22.18 -13.23
N ALA A 385 6.70 22.83 -12.08
CA ALA A 385 7.88 23.65 -11.84
C ALA A 385 9.19 22.85 -11.87
N SER A 386 9.12 21.53 -11.65
CA SER A 386 10.25 20.65 -11.39
C SER A 386 10.73 19.91 -12.63
N ASP A 387 11.92 19.29 -12.55
CA ASP A 387 12.54 18.48 -13.60
C ASP A 387 12.74 17.02 -13.17
N VAL A 388 12.83 16.76 -11.86
CA VAL A 388 13.00 15.42 -11.28
C VAL A 388 12.44 15.40 -9.85
N VAL A 389 12.02 14.21 -9.39
CA VAL A 389 11.64 14.01 -7.98
C VAL A 389 12.68 13.18 -7.25
N LEU A 390 13.09 13.65 -6.06
CA LEU A 390 14.00 12.95 -5.17
C LEU A 390 13.22 12.14 -4.13
N LEU A 391 13.53 10.86 -4.03
CA LEU A 391 12.89 9.90 -3.12
C LEU A 391 13.95 9.23 -2.22
N PRO A 392 14.56 9.96 -1.26
CA PRO A 392 15.67 9.46 -0.44
C PRO A 392 15.18 8.55 0.69
N TYR A 393 14.14 7.77 0.44
CA TYR A 393 13.41 6.99 1.43
C TYR A 393 14.30 5.95 2.12
N LYS A 394 14.12 5.81 3.44
CA LYS A 394 14.74 4.72 4.23
C LYS A 394 14.00 3.41 4.02
N VAL A 395 12.69 3.52 3.82
CA VAL A 395 11.77 2.39 3.68
C VAL A 395 10.64 2.77 2.73
N SER A 396 10.29 1.87 1.82
CA SER A 396 9.11 2.02 0.98
C SER A 396 8.68 0.66 0.42
N SER A 397 7.39 0.41 0.36
CA SER A 397 6.78 -0.66 -0.43
C SER A 397 5.79 -0.13 -1.46
N GLY A 398 5.63 1.20 -1.51
CA GLY A 398 4.80 1.94 -2.44
C GLY A 398 5.07 3.44 -2.31
N SER A 399 4.82 4.23 -3.35
CA SER A 399 5.01 5.69 -3.31
C SER A 399 4.04 6.40 -4.24
N GLY A 400 2.98 6.99 -3.67
CA GLY A 400 2.08 7.89 -4.43
C GLY A 400 2.83 9.05 -5.07
N VAL A 401 3.81 9.63 -4.35
CA VAL A 401 4.65 10.74 -4.87
C VAL A 401 5.42 10.34 -6.13
N MET A 402 5.94 9.10 -6.21
CA MET A 402 6.58 8.61 -7.43
C MET A 402 5.58 8.57 -8.60
N PHE A 403 4.39 8.03 -8.37
CA PHE A 403 3.38 7.94 -9.41
C PHE A 403 2.85 9.32 -9.82
N ASP A 404 2.66 10.25 -8.86
CA ASP A 404 2.33 11.64 -9.16
C ASP A 404 3.42 12.31 -10.04
N ALA A 405 4.71 12.11 -9.72
CA ALA A 405 5.80 12.61 -10.54
C ALA A 405 5.75 12.04 -11.97
N LEU A 406 5.61 10.73 -12.12
CA LEU A 406 5.52 10.06 -13.42
C LEU A 406 4.29 10.54 -14.23
N ALA A 407 3.16 10.77 -13.59
CA ALA A 407 1.96 11.31 -14.24
C ALA A 407 2.17 12.74 -14.76
N HIS A 408 3.00 13.55 -14.07
CA HIS A 408 3.39 14.89 -14.53
C HIS A 408 4.55 14.89 -15.55
N GLY A 409 5.06 13.71 -15.93
CA GLY A 409 6.13 13.58 -16.90
C GLY A 409 7.54 13.70 -16.30
N LEU A 410 7.68 13.58 -14.97
CA LEU A 410 8.95 13.72 -14.28
C LEU A 410 9.58 12.36 -13.98
N PRO A 411 10.87 12.15 -14.32
CA PRO A 411 11.62 11.03 -13.80
C PRO A 411 11.90 11.17 -12.30
N PHE A 412 12.41 10.11 -11.68
CA PHE A 412 12.77 10.12 -10.27
C PHE A 412 14.22 9.70 -10.03
N ILE A 413 14.80 10.16 -8.91
CA ILE A 413 16.03 9.62 -8.31
C ILE A 413 15.64 9.06 -6.95
N ALA A 414 15.81 7.76 -6.74
CA ALA A 414 15.36 7.08 -5.53
C ALA A 414 16.46 6.23 -4.90
N THR A 415 16.34 6.03 -3.59
CA THR A 415 17.20 5.08 -2.87
C THR A 415 17.00 3.65 -3.35
N ASP A 416 18.03 2.83 -3.19
CA ASP A 416 18.07 1.41 -3.52
C ASP A 416 17.08 0.59 -2.68
N LEU A 417 15.80 0.66 -3.10
CA LEU A 417 14.70 -0.13 -2.55
C LEU A 417 14.03 -0.90 -3.68
N GLU A 418 13.68 -2.16 -3.45
CA GLU A 418 13.17 -3.07 -4.48
C GLU A 418 11.93 -2.53 -5.22
N PHE A 419 11.06 -1.83 -4.51
CA PHE A 419 9.91 -1.16 -5.14
C PHE A 419 10.35 -0.18 -6.22
N PHE A 420 11.33 0.68 -5.96
CA PHE A 420 11.79 1.68 -6.93
C PHE A 420 12.60 1.05 -8.08
N LYS A 421 13.37 -0.01 -7.80
CA LYS A 421 14.12 -0.75 -8.84
C LYS A 421 13.23 -1.25 -9.96
N GLU A 422 12.01 -1.72 -9.63
CA GLU A 422 11.06 -2.21 -10.64
C GLU A 422 10.75 -1.13 -11.70
N PHE A 423 10.56 0.12 -11.26
CA PHE A 423 10.23 1.24 -12.14
C PHE A 423 11.48 1.83 -12.82
N ALA A 424 12.62 1.86 -12.13
CA ALA A 424 13.88 2.31 -12.72
C ALA A 424 14.35 1.42 -13.89
N ARG A 425 14.13 0.10 -13.82
CA ARG A 425 14.41 -0.84 -14.93
C ARG A 425 13.60 -0.52 -16.19
N LYS A 426 12.53 0.24 -16.09
CA LYS A 426 11.72 0.73 -17.22
C LYS A 426 12.21 2.07 -17.77
N GLY A 427 13.37 2.57 -17.32
CA GLY A 427 13.89 3.88 -17.71
C GLY A 427 13.17 5.06 -17.07
N LEU A 428 12.41 4.84 -15.98
CA LEU A 428 11.59 5.91 -15.36
C LEU A 428 12.35 6.72 -14.31
N GLY A 429 13.59 6.32 -13.97
CA GLY A 429 14.40 7.00 -12.98
C GLY A 429 15.71 6.29 -12.68
N ILE A 430 16.45 6.84 -11.73
CA ILE A 430 17.78 6.38 -11.30
C ILE A 430 17.72 5.86 -9.88
N ILE A 431 18.38 4.72 -9.62
CA ILE A 431 18.53 4.14 -8.29
C ILE A 431 19.93 4.41 -7.75
N VAL A 432 19.99 4.90 -6.51
CA VAL A 432 21.23 5.24 -5.83
C VAL A 432 21.29 4.65 -4.44
N LYS A 433 22.50 4.39 -3.93
CA LYS A 433 22.69 4.15 -2.49
C LYS A 433 22.22 5.39 -1.73
N ARG A 434 21.74 5.19 -0.50
CA ARG A 434 21.30 6.31 0.34
C ARG A 434 22.51 7.09 0.89
N ASP A 435 23.23 7.75 -0.01
CA ASP A 435 24.44 8.55 0.24
C ASP A 435 24.32 9.87 -0.52
N PRO A 436 24.59 11.04 0.11
CA PRO A 436 24.52 12.35 -0.54
C PRO A 436 25.34 12.46 -1.83
N LYS A 437 26.52 11.83 -1.86
CA LYS A 437 27.41 11.85 -3.05
C LYS A 437 26.78 11.09 -4.23
N GLU A 438 26.07 10.01 -3.96
CA GLU A 438 25.39 9.24 -5.01
C GLU A 438 24.20 10.02 -5.59
N PHE A 439 23.46 10.78 -4.76
CA PHE A 439 22.44 11.70 -5.26
C PHE A 439 23.02 12.79 -6.15
N LYS A 440 24.19 13.39 -5.78
CA LYS A 440 24.89 14.36 -6.63
C LYS A 440 25.24 13.77 -8.00
N LYS A 441 25.84 12.57 -8.03
CA LYS A 441 26.18 11.89 -9.28
C LYS A 441 24.92 11.65 -10.14
N ALA A 442 23.84 11.17 -9.53
CA ALA A 442 22.60 10.89 -10.23
C ALA A 442 21.95 12.14 -10.83
N LEU A 443 22.05 13.31 -10.18
CA LEU A 443 21.61 14.59 -10.76
C LEU A 443 22.39 14.93 -12.02
N ILE A 444 23.72 14.72 -12.01
CA ILE A 444 24.59 14.95 -13.18
C ILE A 444 24.26 13.92 -14.29
N ASP A 445 24.12 12.65 -13.94
CA ASP A 445 23.79 11.59 -14.90
C ASP A 445 22.43 11.82 -15.54
N LEU A 446 21.45 12.24 -14.74
CA LEU A 446 20.12 12.59 -15.23
C LEU A 446 20.18 13.78 -16.20
N GLU A 447 20.94 14.81 -15.87
CA GLU A 447 21.10 16.00 -16.74
C GLU A 447 21.65 15.60 -18.12
N ASN A 448 22.68 14.74 -18.14
CA ASN A 448 23.32 14.26 -19.38
C ASN A 448 22.40 13.36 -20.22
N ASN A 449 21.46 12.63 -19.59
CA ASN A 449 20.59 11.67 -20.24
C ASN A 449 19.11 12.05 -20.12
N TYR A 450 18.78 13.32 -19.90
CA TYR A 450 17.44 13.77 -19.55
C TYR A 450 16.38 13.35 -20.57
N GLU A 451 16.68 13.48 -21.86
CA GLU A 451 15.79 13.14 -22.95
C GLU A 451 15.37 11.66 -22.92
N TYR A 452 16.28 10.75 -22.60
CA TYR A 452 16.00 9.33 -22.47
C TYR A 452 14.97 9.07 -21.36
N TYR A 453 15.19 9.63 -20.17
CA TYR A 453 14.26 9.44 -19.02
C TYR A 453 12.92 10.12 -19.28
N TYR A 454 12.94 11.33 -19.82
CA TYR A 454 11.72 12.06 -20.14
C TYR A 454 10.84 11.31 -21.14
N ASN A 455 11.40 10.78 -22.23
CA ASN A 455 10.68 10.01 -23.23
C ASN A 455 10.12 8.70 -22.65
N SER A 456 10.88 8.00 -21.81
CA SER A 456 10.40 6.80 -21.12
C SER A 456 9.21 7.10 -20.22
N VAL A 457 9.26 8.18 -19.44
CA VAL A 457 8.15 8.62 -18.58
C VAL A 457 6.95 9.05 -19.41
N LYS A 458 7.16 9.77 -20.52
CA LYS A 458 6.09 10.20 -21.44
C LYS A 458 5.28 9.02 -21.99
N LEU A 459 5.95 7.91 -22.30
CA LEU A 459 5.28 6.67 -22.74
C LEU A 459 4.52 5.99 -21.60
N PHE A 460 5.09 6.00 -20.38
CA PHE A 460 4.51 5.29 -19.23
C PHE A 460 3.31 6.01 -18.62
N LYS A 461 3.30 7.35 -18.58
CA LYS A 461 2.31 8.15 -17.84
C LYS A 461 0.86 7.88 -18.21
N SER A 462 0.59 7.52 -19.48
CA SER A 462 -0.77 7.21 -19.95
C SER A 462 -1.39 5.99 -19.23
N SER A 463 -0.58 5.09 -18.70
CA SER A 463 -1.04 3.93 -17.92
C SER A 463 -1.54 4.28 -16.51
N LEU A 464 -1.30 5.51 -16.05
CA LEU A 464 -1.60 5.94 -14.68
C LEU A 464 -2.90 6.72 -14.56
N ASN A 465 -3.53 7.13 -15.68
CA ASN A 465 -4.72 7.96 -15.60
C ASN A 465 -5.90 7.24 -14.91
N TRP A 466 -6.69 8.00 -14.16
CA TRP A 466 -7.74 7.45 -13.33
C TRP A 466 -8.85 6.74 -14.11
N THR A 467 -9.09 7.10 -15.37
CA THR A 467 -10.05 6.41 -16.22
C THR A 467 -9.60 4.98 -16.49
N ASN A 468 -8.35 4.77 -16.92
CA ASN A 468 -7.81 3.43 -17.16
C ASN A 468 -7.75 2.61 -15.86
N ILE A 469 -7.34 3.25 -14.76
CA ILE A 469 -7.28 2.58 -13.45
C ILE A 469 -8.67 2.12 -13.00
N ALA A 470 -9.69 2.96 -13.13
CA ALA A 470 -11.07 2.60 -12.78
C ALA A 470 -11.63 1.50 -13.69
N ASP A 471 -11.28 1.52 -14.97
CA ASP A 471 -11.67 0.50 -15.94
C ASP A 471 -11.08 -0.87 -15.57
N TYR A 472 -9.79 -0.92 -15.20
CA TYR A 472 -9.17 -2.16 -14.69
C TYR A 472 -9.85 -2.66 -13.41
N HIS A 473 -10.21 -1.78 -12.47
CA HIS A 473 -10.96 -2.16 -11.27
C HIS A 473 -12.34 -2.71 -11.61
N SER A 474 -13.05 -2.04 -12.53
CA SER A 474 -14.35 -2.49 -13.03
C SER A 474 -14.29 -3.91 -13.62
N ASN A 475 -13.26 -4.18 -14.43
CA ASN A 475 -13.04 -5.51 -15.01
C ASN A 475 -12.79 -6.57 -13.94
N VAL A 476 -12.04 -6.25 -12.88
CA VAL A 476 -11.83 -7.14 -11.73
C VAL A 476 -13.15 -7.42 -11.01
N TYR A 477 -13.97 -6.40 -10.75
CA TYR A 477 -15.26 -6.60 -10.08
C TYR A 477 -16.20 -7.49 -10.90
N ASN A 478 -16.27 -7.25 -12.20
CA ASN A 478 -17.11 -8.03 -13.10
C ASN A 478 -16.65 -9.49 -13.18
N SER A 479 -15.35 -9.77 -13.23
CA SER A 479 -14.83 -11.14 -13.25
C SER A 479 -15.24 -11.91 -11.99
N ILE A 480 -15.23 -11.28 -10.82
CA ILE A 480 -15.65 -11.89 -9.56
C ILE A 480 -17.14 -12.28 -9.60
N LEU A 481 -17.99 -11.39 -10.11
CA LEU A 481 -19.44 -11.64 -10.17
C LEU A 481 -19.80 -12.76 -11.15
N VAL A 482 -19.05 -12.88 -12.26
CA VAL A 482 -19.20 -14.01 -13.20
C VAL A 482 -18.76 -15.32 -12.55
N GLU A 483 -17.61 -15.35 -11.88
CA GLU A 483 -17.10 -16.52 -11.15
C GLU A 483 -18.09 -16.98 -10.06
N THR A 484 -18.74 -16.06 -9.36
CA THR A 484 -19.71 -16.36 -8.29
C THR A 484 -20.97 -17.01 -8.86
N LYS A 485 -21.53 -16.45 -9.95
CA LYS A 485 -22.75 -17.00 -10.59
C LYS A 485 -22.54 -18.40 -11.19
N SER A 486 -21.39 -18.64 -11.80
CA SER A 486 -21.05 -19.97 -12.34
C SER A 486 -20.92 -21.03 -11.25
N SER A 487 -20.38 -20.67 -10.09
CA SER A 487 -20.28 -21.58 -8.94
C SER A 487 -21.66 -21.94 -8.35
N GLU A 488 -22.59 -20.99 -8.28
CA GLU A 488 -23.97 -21.22 -7.80
C GLU A 488 -24.76 -22.11 -8.77
N SER A 489 -24.61 -21.93 -10.08
CA SER A 489 -25.29 -22.75 -11.09
C SER A 489 -24.84 -24.23 -11.05
N ILE A 490 -23.54 -24.47 -10.80
CA ILE A 490 -23.01 -25.84 -10.66
C ILE A 490 -23.51 -26.50 -9.39
N GLN A 491 -23.63 -25.79 -8.26
CA GLN A 491 -24.18 -26.33 -7.03
C GLN A 491 -25.67 -26.66 -7.17
N HIS A 492 -26.46 -25.84 -7.85
CA HIS A 492 -27.86 -26.13 -8.14
C HIS A 492 -28.03 -27.36 -9.04
N SER A 493 -27.20 -27.53 -10.05
CA SER A 493 -27.21 -28.68 -10.94
C SER A 493 -26.85 -30.00 -10.22
N SER A 494 -25.89 -29.96 -9.31
CA SER A 494 -25.49 -31.12 -8.51
C SER A 494 -26.54 -31.51 -7.46
N THR A 495 -27.29 -30.55 -6.91
CA THR A 495 -28.37 -30.79 -5.96
C THR A 495 -29.59 -31.41 -6.65
N ILE A 496 -29.89 -31.01 -7.89
CA ILE A 496 -30.96 -31.60 -8.69
C ILE A 496 -30.61 -33.03 -9.11
N ALA A 497 -29.34 -33.30 -9.47
CA ALA A 497 -28.91 -34.66 -9.83
C ALA A 497 -28.93 -35.64 -8.65
N THR A 498 -28.73 -35.19 -7.44
CA THR A 498 -28.83 -36.02 -6.23
C THR A 498 -30.30 -36.29 -5.82
N THR A 499 -31.23 -35.40 -6.15
CA THR A 499 -32.66 -35.57 -5.82
C THR A 499 -33.40 -36.45 -6.82
N THR A 500 -32.88 -36.63 -8.04
CA THR A 500 -33.47 -37.49 -9.08
C THR A 500 -33.06 -38.95 -8.98
N ASN A 501 -32.07 -39.32 -8.19
CA ASN A 501 -31.61 -40.71 -8.02
C ASN A 501 -32.22 -41.46 -6.79
N ILE A 502 -33.21 -40.86 -6.12
CA ILE A 502 -33.94 -41.54 -5.02
C ILE A 502 -35.44 -41.66 -5.41
N LYS A 503 -35.72 -42.39 -6.47
CA LYS A 503 -37.05 -42.93 -6.73
C LYS A 503 -36.91 -44.19 -7.59
N THR A 504 -36.60 -45.29 -6.94
CA THR A 504 -37.13 -46.64 -7.27
C THR A 504 -36.43 -47.66 -6.38
N THR A 505 -37.03 -48.04 -5.30
CA THR A 505 -37.27 -49.45 -4.91
C THR A 505 -38.28 -49.52 -3.78
N THR A 506 -39.32 -50.21 -4.08
CA THR A 506 -40.46 -50.63 -3.27
C THR A 506 -40.08 -51.61 -2.16
N SER A 507 -40.79 -51.48 -1.07
CA SER A 507 -41.43 -52.52 -0.27
C SER A 507 -41.27 -52.34 1.24
N THR A 508 -42.44 -52.18 1.86
CA THR A 508 -42.72 -52.24 3.29
C THR A 508 -42.31 -53.59 3.91
N PRO A 509 -42.12 -53.71 5.24
CA PRO A 509 -43.27 -53.84 6.14
C PRO A 509 -43.17 -53.10 7.51
N VAL A 510 -44.34 -53.05 8.08
CA VAL A 510 -44.91 -52.48 9.28
C VAL A 510 -44.39 -53.06 10.63
N LEU A 511 -44.48 -52.18 11.71
CA LEU A 511 -44.68 -52.42 13.16
C LEU A 511 -43.46 -52.19 14.08
N PRO A 512 -43.72 -51.84 15.38
CA PRO A 512 -44.70 -50.94 15.97
C PRO A 512 -44.12 -49.88 16.96
N ILE A 513 -45.03 -49.04 17.38
CA ILE A 513 -45.03 -48.00 18.40
C ILE A 513 -44.41 -48.40 19.75
N ASN A 514 -43.60 -47.56 20.36
CA ASN A 514 -43.56 -47.37 21.79
C ASN A 514 -43.36 -45.92 22.21
N LYS A 515 -44.29 -45.47 23.06
CA LYS A 515 -44.37 -44.19 23.75
C LYS A 515 -43.28 -44.05 24.82
N ILE A 516 -42.65 -42.89 24.95
CA ILE A 516 -42.18 -42.38 26.26
C ILE A 516 -42.27 -40.86 26.25
N LYS A 517 -43.16 -40.39 26.99
CA LYS A 517 -43.33 -39.29 27.97
C LYS A 517 -42.50 -37.99 27.88
N ASN A 518 -43.29 -36.93 27.92
CA ASN A 518 -43.06 -35.55 28.27
C ASN A 518 -42.21 -35.32 29.52
N SER A 519 -41.32 -34.29 29.49
CA SER A 519 -41.08 -33.47 30.68
C SER A 519 -40.76 -32.03 30.26
N SER A 520 -41.71 -31.20 30.49
CA SER A 520 -41.78 -29.83 31.07
C SER A 520 -40.67 -28.79 30.84
N SER A 521 -41.13 -27.75 30.22
CA SER A 521 -40.72 -26.35 30.19
C SER A 521 -40.28 -25.74 31.53
N LYS A 522 -39.24 -24.93 31.54
CA LYS A 522 -39.11 -23.75 32.42
C LYS A 522 -38.55 -22.56 31.66
N SER A 523 -39.42 -21.59 31.47
CA SER A 523 -39.14 -20.22 31.06
C SER A 523 -38.41 -19.49 32.18
N PHE A 524 -37.35 -18.71 31.82
CA PHE A 524 -36.85 -17.64 32.67
C PHE A 524 -36.83 -16.34 31.85
N ASN A 525 -37.88 -15.55 32.05
CA ASN A 525 -37.90 -14.12 31.76
C ASN A 525 -37.12 -13.40 32.86
N LYS A 526 -36.10 -12.63 32.51
CA LYS A 526 -35.61 -11.51 33.32
C LYS A 526 -35.44 -10.28 32.44
N SER A 527 -36.40 -9.38 32.60
CA SER A 527 -36.34 -7.98 32.20
C SER A 527 -35.31 -7.24 33.05
N PHE A 528 -34.40 -6.49 32.40
CA PHE A 528 -33.60 -5.43 33.05
C PHE A 528 -33.96 -4.06 32.48
N SER A 529 -34.52 -3.25 33.33
CA SER A 529 -34.83 -1.84 33.14
C SER A 529 -33.55 -0.97 33.23
N LEU A 530 -33.43 0.01 32.31
CA LEU A 530 -32.46 1.09 32.34
C LEU A 530 -32.80 2.13 33.42
N PRO A 531 -31.84 2.76 34.08
CA PRO A 531 -32.06 4.00 34.78
C PRO A 531 -31.71 5.21 33.89
N ASN A 532 -32.65 6.17 33.85
CA ASN A 532 -32.45 7.52 33.39
C ASN A 532 -31.41 8.25 34.28
N LEU A 533 -30.46 8.95 33.66
CA LEU A 533 -29.76 10.05 34.31
C LEU A 533 -29.67 11.23 33.34
N SER A 534 -30.54 12.18 33.57
CA SER A 534 -30.42 13.59 33.22
C SER A 534 -29.43 14.26 34.18
N LYS A 535 -28.34 14.79 33.65
CA LYS A 535 -27.82 16.15 33.88
C LYS A 535 -26.58 16.39 33.02
#